data_9237f8fe73f8680b4f49db2c6260a267
#
_entry.id   9237f8fe73f8680b4f49db2c6260a267
#
_cell.length_a   1.000
_cell.length_b   1.000
_cell.length_c   1.000
_cell.angle_alpha   90.00
_cell.angle_beta   90.00
_cell.angle_gamma   90.00
#
_symmetry.space_group_name_H-M   'P 1'
#
loop_
_entity.id
_entity.type
_entity.pdbx_description
1 polymer ?
#
loop_
_entity_poly.entity_id
_entity_poly.type
_entity_poly.pdbx_seq_one_letter_code
_entity_poly.pdbx_strand_id
1 'polypeptide(L)'
;MMKFKYFCPQLKQKSKKMRRILSFVMMAAFASTAMAQQTIHITVENPTNAPRTDQPVVIDLTKYGQVQSALIKTGDEEIPCQLDDMDQDDNFDELCFLADLKAKEKKPYTVTLYAEGSPRQYPARVYAELLVRNSKVKEKNKHNNFLESITARGDCADPYHILHHHGVEFESELNGIRIYFDKRQTLDLYGKFQKRLELQETQFYTTKEQKAEGYGDDVLWVGNTFGLGAFRGWDGQQPTMIDPVRSRTQRIISYGPLRTIVEIIDRGWQKINLTIRYTQYAGHRDTDVDVYFNKPVADYHFSTGIINVKGSSEYSDHQGLRGCWGTDWPSSDHENFKPETVGLGICIPSQYIKSEEPANKDQYTFVIGTSDNHLNYKIIYCSDNESFGYHSDKEWFDFLKNWKQTDVLLPVKVNY
;
A
#
# COMPACT_ATOMS: atom_id res chain seq x y z
N MET A 1 22.90 60.98 58.78
CA MET A 1 24.04 61.95 58.53
C MET A 1 25.02 61.22 57.59
N MET A 2 25.45 61.91 56.58
CA MET A 2 26.48 61.65 55.55
C MET A 2 26.11 60.82 54.35
N LYS A 3 26.01 61.55 53.25
CA LYS A 3 25.98 61.12 51.82
C LYS A 3 27.39 60.70 51.37
N PHE A 4 27.49 59.73 50.51
CA PHE A 4 28.58 59.67 49.53
C PHE A 4 28.06 59.28 48.16
N LYS A 5 28.16 60.22 47.20
CA LYS A 5 28.03 60.01 45.76
C LYS A 5 29.39 59.54 45.26
N TYR A 6 29.37 58.47 44.47
CA TYR A 6 30.42 58.25 43.51
C TYR A 6 29.83 58.04 42.10
N PHE A 7 30.18 58.99 41.24
CA PHE A 7 29.92 58.99 39.81
C PHE A 7 31.05 58.21 39.10
N CYS A 8 30.75 57.23 38.30
CA CYS A 8 31.71 56.50 37.49
C CYS A 8 31.52 56.81 36.00
N PRO A 9 32.49 57.45 35.31
CA PRO A 9 32.32 57.92 33.91
C PRO A 9 32.52 56.86 32.85
N GLN A 10 32.60 55.55 33.17
CA GLN A 10 32.96 54.50 32.19
C GLN A 10 31.80 53.81 31.49
N LEU A 11 30.55 54.23 31.75
CA LEU A 11 29.36 53.53 31.18
C LEU A 11 28.96 54.02 29.78
N LYS A 12 29.53 55.09 29.22
CA LYS A 12 29.14 55.60 27.90
C LYS A 12 29.87 54.99 26.69
N GLN A 13 30.97 54.29 26.89
CA GLN A 13 31.71 53.68 25.76
C GLN A 13 31.34 52.24 25.47
N LYS A 14 30.72 51.49 26.42
CA LYS A 14 30.26 50.13 26.21
C LYS A 14 28.94 50.05 25.42
N SER A 15 28.10 51.10 25.44
CA SER A 15 26.78 51.05 24.78
C SER A 15 26.86 51.17 23.25
N LYS A 16 27.89 51.84 22.69
CA LYS A 16 28.04 51.95 21.23
C LYS A 16 28.63 50.69 20.57
N LYS A 17 29.47 49.93 21.28
CA LYS A 17 30.02 48.66 20.79
C LYS A 17 28.97 47.55 20.86
N MET A 18 28.15 47.53 21.91
CA MET A 18 27.09 46.54 22.08
C MET A 18 25.94 46.75 21.09
N ARG A 19 25.58 48.01 20.73
CA ARG A 19 24.59 48.26 19.67
C ARG A 19 25.06 47.83 18.26
N ARG A 20 26.36 47.93 17.96
CA ARG A 20 26.89 47.44 16.67
C ARG A 20 26.98 45.92 16.60
N ILE A 21 27.23 45.23 17.71
CA ILE A 21 27.23 43.74 17.77
C ILE A 21 25.80 43.20 17.72
N LEU A 22 24.81 43.86 18.40
CA LEU A 22 23.41 43.45 18.28
C LEU A 22 22.84 43.69 16.88
N SER A 23 23.24 44.77 16.18
CA SER A 23 22.82 45.00 14.79
C SER A 23 23.44 43.99 13.81
N PHE A 24 24.67 43.51 14.05
CA PHE A 24 25.29 42.48 13.23
C PHE A 24 24.71 41.06 13.50
N VAL A 25 24.32 40.77 14.74
CA VAL A 25 23.67 39.51 15.11
C VAL A 25 22.22 39.49 14.63
N MET A 26 21.48 40.60 14.65
CA MET A 26 20.15 40.71 14.04
C MET A 26 20.19 40.66 12.50
N MET A 27 21.23 41.20 11.84
CA MET A 27 21.39 41.02 10.38
C MET A 27 21.82 39.63 9.96
N ALA A 28 22.54 38.92 10.82
CA ALA A 28 22.88 37.51 10.56
C ALA A 28 21.69 36.56 10.80
N ALA A 29 20.74 36.92 11.69
CA ALA A 29 19.53 36.13 11.96
C ALA A 29 18.43 36.30 10.89
N PHE A 30 18.49 37.35 10.06
CA PHE A 30 17.55 37.59 8.95
C PHE A 30 18.06 37.07 7.59
N ALA A 31 19.27 36.50 7.53
CA ALA A 31 19.86 36.03 6.28
C ALA A 31 19.77 34.50 6.09
N SER A 32 19.03 33.79 6.97
CA SER A 32 18.96 32.33 6.93
C SER A 32 17.55 31.71 6.86
N THR A 33 16.58 32.44 6.30
CA THR A 33 15.32 31.81 5.87
C THR A 33 15.05 32.05 4.39
N ALA A 34 16.04 31.79 3.55
CA ALA A 34 15.73 31.31 2.20
C ALA A 34 15.26 29.88 2.44
N MET A 35 13.94 29.66 2.55
CA MET A 35 13.36 28.32 2.51
C MET A 35 13.96 27.62 1.31
N ALA A 36 14.69 26.52 1.55
CA ALA A 36 15.26 25.75 0.45
C ALA A 36 14.10 25.15 -0.33
N GLN A 37 13.65 25.87 -1.33
CA GLN A 37 12.62 25.44 -2.28
C GLN A 37 13.34 24.87 -3.50
N GLN A 38 12.96 23.66 -3.89
CA GLN A 38 13.44 23.02 -5.11
C GLN A 38 12.26 22.83 -6.07
N THR A 39 12.47 23.10 -7.34
CA THR A 39 11.45 22.91 -8.37
C THR A 39 11.96 21.90 -9.39
N ILE A 40 11.11 20.91 -9.68
CA ILE A 40 11.34 19.85 -10.65
C ILE A 40 10.26 19.96 -11.72
N HIS A 41 10.65 19.86 -12.97
CA HIS A 41 9.73 19.76 -14.11
C HIS A 41 9.76 18.35 -14.64
N ILE A 42 8.61 17.69 -14.66
CA ILE A 42 8.48 16.34 -15.19
C ILE A 42 7.41 16.31 -16.28
N THR A 43 7.51 15.34 -17.16
CA THR A 43 6.48 15.02 -18.13
C THR A 43 6.03 13.58 -17.94
N VAL A 44 4.74 13.39 -17.72
CA VAL A 44 4.13 12.05 -17.63
C VAL A 44 3.51 11.70 -18.98
N GLU A 45 3.93 10.58 -19.55
CA GLU A 45 3.49 10.10 -20.86
C GLU A 45 2.62 8.85 -20.73
N ASN A 46 1.44 8.87 -21.36
CA ASN A 46 0.62 7.70 -21.59
C ASN A 46 1.04 7.01 -22.89
N PRO A 47 1.67 5.83 -22.84
CA PRO A 47 2.13 5.13 -24.04
C PRO A 47 1.01 4.41 -24.81
N THR A 48 -0.23 4.39 -24.28
CA THR A 48 -1.35 3.63 -24.86
C THR A 48 -2.26 4.48 -25.77
N ASN A 49 -3.09 3.83 -26.57
CA ASN A 49 -4.07 4.47 -27.44
C ASN A 49 -5.43 4.75 -26.76
N ALA A 50 -5.54 4.49 -25.46
CA ALA A 50 -6.72 4.75 -24.65
C ALA A 50 -6.42 5.80 -23.58
N PRO A 51 -7.38 6.61 -23.13
CA PRO A 51 -7.22 7.46 -21.97
C PRO A 51 -7.01 6.61 -20.71
N ARG A 52 -6.29 7.14 -19.73
CA ARG A 52 -6.01 6.49 -18.47
C ARG A 52 -6.24 7.47 -17.33
N THR A 53 -6.95 7.04 -16.31
CA THR A 53 -7.24 7.83 -15.11
C THR A 53 -6.46 7.30 -13.92
N ASP A 54 -6.24 8.16 -12.94
CA ASP A 54 -5.62 7.82 -11.65
C ASP A 54 -4.26 7.09 -11.78
N GLN A 55 -3.46 7.39 -12.81
CA GLN A 55 -2.20 6.68 -13.03
C GLN A 55 -1.15 7.06 -12.00
N PRO A 56 -0.61 6.10 -11.22
CA PRO A 56 0.36 6.39 -10.19
C PRO A 56 1.66 6.95 -10.77
N VAL A 57 2.13 8.04 -10.17
CA VAL A 57 3.44 8.63 -10.41
C VAL A 57 4.14 8.76 -9.06
N VAL A 58 5.26 8.07 -8.91
CA VAL A 58 6.09 8.10 -7.69
C VAL A 58 7.43 8.73 -8.02
N ILE A 59 7.82 9.71 -7.22
CA ILE A 59 9.09 10.44 -7.34
C ILE A 59 9.93 10.10 -6.12
N ASP A 60 11.12 9.54 -6.34
CA ASP A 60 12.14 9.31 -5.32
C ASP A 60 12.70 10.67 -4.85
N LEU A 61 12.57 10.95 -3.56
CA LEU A 61 12.99 12.19 -2.93
C LEU A 61 14.39 12.11 -2.32
N THR A 62 15.00 10.94 -2.21
CA THR A 62 16.28 10.71 -1.50
C THR A 62 17.42 11.61 -1.98
N LYS A 63 17.38 12.02 -3.26
CA LYS A 63 18.38 12.92 -3.86
C LYS A 63 18.12 14.43 -3.63
N TYR A 64 17.00 14.80 -3.02
CA TYR A 64 16.61 16.20 -2.83
C TYR A 64 16.84 16.71 -1.40
N GLY A 65 17.45 15.90 -0.54
CA GLY A 65 17.68 16.22 0.87
C GLY A 65 16.39 16.19 1.68
N GLN A 66 16.31 17.00 2.74
CA GLN A 66 15.14 17.02 3.58
C GLN A 66 13.95 17.68 2.86
N VAL A 67 12.85 16.94 2.77
CA VAL A 67 11.56 17.40 2.22
C VAL A 67 10.50 17.26 3.30
N GLN A 68 9.76 18.34 3.61
CA GLN A 68 8.70 18.35 4.61
C GLN A 68 7.32 18.65 4.01
N SER A 69 7.27 19.28 2.84
CA SER A 69 6.03 19.49 2.11
C SER A 69 6.27 19.59 0.61
N ALA A 70 5.22 19.37 -0.16
CA ALA A 70 5.27 19.43 -1.61
C ALA A 70 4.02 20.07 -2.21
N LEU A 71 4.15 20.60 -3.43
CA LEU A 71 3.07 21.12 -4.25
C LEU A 71 3.27 20.66 -5.68
N ILE A 72 2.25 20.05 -6.27
CA ILE A 72 2.25 19.65 -7.67
C ILE A 72 1.24 20.47 -8.44
N LYS A 73 1.63 20.95 -9.63
CA LYS A 73 0.77 21.67 -10.55
C LYS A 73 0.91 21.16 -11.97
N THR A 74 -0.20 21.24 -12.72
CA THR A 74 -0.23 21.15 -14.18
C THR A 74 -0.94 22.41 -14.72
N GLY A 75 -0.19 23.30 -15.37
CA GLY A 75 -0.64 24.67 -15.60
C GLY A 75 -0.90 25.38 -14.28
N ASP A 76 -2.12 25.92 -14.09
CA ASP A 76 -2.55 26.58 -12.86
C ASP A 76 -3.25 25.64 -11.87
N GLU A 77 -3.57 24.41 -12.29
CA GLU A 77 -4.28 23.43 -11.49
C GLU A 77 -3.34 22.76 -10.47
N GLU A 78 -3.76 22.73 -9.19
CA GLU A 78 -3.10 21.96 -8.14
C GLU A 78 -3.54 20.51 -8.18
N ILE A 79 -2.57 19.60 -8.15
CA ILE A 79 -2.80 18.15 -8.15
C ILE A 79 -2.57 17.61 -6.74
N PRO A 80 -3.52 16.85 -6.17
CA PRO A 80 -3.32 16.17 -4.90
C PRO A 80 -2.07 15.30 -4.92
N CYS A 81 -1.30 15.36 -3.83
CA CYS A 81 -0.08 14.56 -3.69
C CYS A 81 0.06 14.05 -2.25
N GLN A 82 0.89 13.04 -2.10
CA GLN A 82 1.15 12.36 -0.84
C GLN A 82 2.65 12.19 -0.68
N LEU A 83 3.15 12.46 0.53
CA LEU A 83 4.52 12.21 0.94
C LEU A 83 4.56 11.00 1.85
N ASP A 84 5.45 10.06 1.60
CA ASP A 84 5.63 8.85 2.38
C ASP A 84 7.06 8.75 2.93
N ASP A 85 7.16 8.47 4.22
CA ASP A 85 8.38 8.13 4.96
C ASP A 85 8.49 6.59 4.98
N MET A 86 9.33 6.04 4.11
CA MET A 86 9.37 4.61 3.83
C MET A 86 10.15 3.83 4.86
N ASP A 87 11.07 4.48 5.59
CA ASP A 87 11.92 3.86 6.61
C ASP A 87 11.63 4.35 8.03
N GLN A 88 10.73 5.33 8.19
CA GLN A 88 10.24 5.89 9.44
C GLN A 88 11.34 6.66 10.22
N ASP A 89 12.13 7.46 9.48
CA ASP A 89 13.18 8.33 10.03
C ASP A 89 12.75 9.81 10.18
N ASP A 90 11.46 10.12 10.00
CA ASP A 90 10.86 11.45 10.02
C ASP A 90 11.27 12.34 8.80
N ASN A 91 11.80 11.72 7.73
CA ASN A 91 12.07 12.38 6.47
C ASN A 91 11.32 11.64 5.36
N PHE A 92 10.70 12.39 4.44
CA PHE A 92 9.94 11.76 3.37
C PHE A 92 10.84 11.27 2.24
N ASP A 93 10.69 10.00 1.86
CA ASP A 93 11.46 9.31 0.83
C ASP A 93 10.80 9.36 -0.55
N GLU A 94 9.46 9.40 -0.57
CA GLU A 94 8.70 9.32 -1.81
C GLU A 94 7.58 10.36 -1.85
N LEU A 95 7.35 10.90 -3.06
CA LEU A 95 6.21 11.74 -3.39
C LEU A 95 5.35 11.03 -4.42
N CYS A 96 4.08 10.78 -4.07
CA CYS A 96 3.11 10.14 -4.94
C CYS A 96 2.02 11.13 -5.38
N PHE A 97 1.60 11.05 -6.64
CA PHE A 97 0.39 11.66 -7.16
C PHE A 97 -0.25 10.80 -8.24
N LEU A 98 -1.48 11.10 -8.60
CA LEU A 98 -2.23 10.37 -9.63
C LEU A 98 -2.44 11.27 -10.85
N ALA A 99 -2.14 10.74 -12.04
CA ALA A 99 -2.21 11.47 -13.29
C ALA A 99 -3.37 10.97 -14.17
N ASP A 100 -4.21 11.91 -14.62
CA ASP A 100 -5.18 11.66 -15.69
C ASP A 100 -4.59 12.06 -17.02
N LEU A 101 -4.58 11.12 -17.97
CA LEU A 101 -3.92 11.27 -19.26
C LEU A 101 -4.83 10.84 -20.40
N LYS A 102 -4.93 11.64 -21.44
CA LYS A 102 -5.54 11.22 -22.71
C LYS A 102 -4.67 10.18 -23.42
N ALA A 103 -5.21 9.56 -24.46
CA ALA A 103 -4.45 8.65 -25.31
C ALA A 103 -3.20 9.35 -25.88
N LYS A 104 -2.02 8.72 -25.72
CA LYS A 104 -0.72 9.25 -26.20
C LYS A 104 -0.32 10.63 -25.66
N GLU A 105 -0.98 11.09 -24.61
CA GLU A 105 -0.66 12.40 -24.02
C GLU A 105 0.69 12.39 -23.31
N LYS A 106 1.38 13.53 -23.45
CA LYS A 106 2.55 13.93 -22.66
C LYS A 106 2.16 15.17 -21.87
N LYS A 107 1.87 14.97 -20.59
CA LYS A 107 1.35 16.01 -19.70
C LYS A 107 2.46 16.53 -18.79
N PRO A 108 2.76 17.85 -18.83
CA PRO A 108 3.79 18.45 -17.98
C PRO A 108 3.26 18.69 -16.56
N TYR A 109 4.13 18.48 -15.58
CA TYR A 109 3.89 18.80 -14.17
C TYR A 109 5.07 19.58 -13.60
N THR A 110 4.76 20.53 -12.74
CA THR A 110 5.74 21.25 -11.92
C THR A 110 5.60 20.78 -10.48
N VAL A 111 6.66 20.21 -9.94
CA VAL A 111 6.75 19.73 -8.56
C VAL A 111 7.62 20.69 -7.78
N THR A 112 7.07 21.28 -6.73
CA THR A 112 7.79 22.17 -5.80
C THR A 112 7.95 21.46 -4.47
N LEU A 113 9.19 21.27 -4.04
CA LEU A 113 9.56 20.65 -2.77
C LEU A 113 10.01 21.72 -1.78
N TYR A 114 9.61 21.58 -0.52
CA TYR A 114 9.95 22.50 0.56
C TYR A 114 10.62 21.74 1.71
N ALA A 115 11.71 22.29 2.22
CA ALA A 115 12.43 21.73 3.39
C ALA A 115 11.71 21.98 4.72
N GLU A 116 10.65 22.80 4.72
CA GLU A 116 9.86 23.17 5.89
C GLU A 116 8.36 23.07 5.60
N GLY A 117 7.55 23.16 6.64
CA GLY A 117 6.10 23.10 6.54
C GLY A 117 5.54 21.74 6.92
N SER A 118 4.34 21.45 6.46
CA SER A 118 3.66 20.17 6.67
C SER A 118 3.00 19.71 5.37
N PRO A 119 2.82 18.41 5.16
CA PRO A 119 2.10 17.89 4.01
C PRO A 119 0.71 18.50 3.88
N ARG A 120 0.30 18.82 2.67
CA ARG A 120 -1.06 19.28 2.39
C ARG A 120 -2.05 18.16 2.64
N GLN A 121 -3.22 18.52 3.15
CA GLN A 121 -4.29 17.58 3.41
C GLN A 121 -5.24 17.52 2.21
N TYR A 122 -5.54 16.32 1.73
CA TYR A 122 -6.49 16.06 0.66
C TYR A 122 -7.51 15.02 1.13
N PRO A 123 -8.71 14.97 0.56
CA PRO A 123 -9.68 13.92 0.86
C PRO A 123 -9.07 12.54 0.61
N ALA A 124 -9.25 11.63 1.57
CA ALA A 124 -8.76 10.26 1.45
C ALA A 124 -9.56 9.49 0.39
N ARG A 125 -8.85 8.78 -0.46
CA ARG A 125 -9.37 7.85 -1.49
C ARG A 125 -8.92 6.42 -1.25
N VAL A 126 -8.11 6.22 -0.22
CA VAL A 126 -7.66 4.93 0.30
C VAL A 126 -7.70 4.97 1.82
N TYR A 127 -7.68 3.81 2.45
CA TYR A 127 -7.65 3.69 3.91
C TYR A 127 -6.89 2.44 4.33
N ALA A 128 -6.26 2.46 5.50
CA ALA A 128 -5.64 1.29 6.11
C ALA A 128 -5.77 1.33 7.63
N GLU A 129 -5.93 0.17 8.27
CA GLU A 129 -5.91 0.06 9.72
C GLU A 129 -5.34 -1.28 10.21
N LEU A 130 -4.86 -1.25 11.44
CA LEU A 130 -4.48 -2.41 12.22
C LEU A 130 -5.01 -2.21 13.64
N LEU A 131 -5.88 -3.09 14.11
CA LEU A 131 -6.63 -2.91 15.35
C LEU A 131 -6.41 -4.02 16.36
N VAL A 132 -6.17 -3.65 17.61
CA VAL A 132 -6.31 -4.57 18.75
C VAL A 132 -7.77 -4.57 19.21
N ARG A 133 -8.31 -5.77 19.40
CA ARG A 133 -9.65 -5.96 19.94
C ARG A 133 -9.78 -5.30 21.30
N ASN A 134 -10.77 -4.40 21.46
CA ASN A 134 -11.06 -3.76 22.74
C ASN A 134 -12.24 -4.47 23.42
N SER A 135 -11.96 -5.26 24.47
CA SER A 135 -12.98 -6.02 25.18
C SER A 135 -14.05 -5.18 25.90
N LYS A 136 -13.80 -3.88 26.10
CA LYS A 136 -14.76 -2.96 26.69
C LYS A 136 -15.78 -2.43 25.69
N VAL A 137 -15.46 -2.51 24.38
CA VAL A 137 -16.37 -2.12 23.30
C VAL A 137 -17.32 -3.27 23.02
N LYS A 138 -18.62 -3.02 23.15
CA LYS A 138 -19.68 -4.00 22.90
C LYS A 138 -20.13 -4.03 21.44
N GLU A 139 -20.03 -2.89 20.79
CA GLU A 139 -20.43 -2.72 19.39
C GLU A 139 -19.36 -3.29 18.47
N LYS A 140 -19.79 -4.04 17.46
CA LYS A 140 -18.94 -4.85 16.61
C LYS A 140 -17.89 -4.01 15.85
N ASN A 141 -18.25 -2.84 15.36
CA ASN A 141 -17.42 -2.01 14.48
C ASN A 141 -17.03 -0.68 15.14
N LYS A 142 -16.67 -0.72 16.43
CA LYS A 142 -16.31 0.48 17.21
C LYS A 142 -15.01 0.28 18.00
N HIS A 143 -14.16 -0.66 17.56
CA HIS A 143 -12.84 -0.82 18.14
C HIS A 143 -11.95 0.37 17.73
N ASN A 144 -11.14 0.85 18.68
CA ASN A 144 -10.37 2.09 18.54
C ASN A 144 -8.93 2.00 19.08
N ASN A 145 -8.43 0.79 19.25
CA ASN A 145 -7.04 0.57 19.67
C ASN A 145 -6.18 0.38 18.42
N PHE A 146 -5.94 1.49 17.70
CA PHE A 146 -5.13 1.50 16.48
C PHE A 146 -3.67 1.24 16.78
N LEU A 147 -3.03 0.44 15.93
CA LEU A 147 -1.60 0.17 15.95
C LEU A 147 -0.98 0.60 14.62
N GLU A 148 0.23 1.15 14.66
CA GLU A 148 1.06 1.35 13.46
C GLU A 148 1.79 0.05 13.09
N SER A 149 2.16 -0.75 14.10
CA SER A 149 2.84 -2.03 13.91
C SER A 149 2.58 -3.00 15.04
N ILE A 150 2.73 -4.30 14.75
CA ILE A 150 2.78 -5.37 15.73
C ILE A 150 3.85 -6.37 15.36
N THR A 151 4.66 -6.81 16.34
CA THR A 151 5.69 -7.84 16.16
C THR A 151 5.48 -8.97 17.13
N ALA A 152 5.43 -10.21 16.62
CA ALA A 152 5.45 -11.43 17.40
C ALA A 152 6.74 -12.22 17.18
N ARG A 153 7.17 -12.99 18.18
CA ARG A 153 8.28 -13.93 18.07
C ARG A 153 7.75 -15.30 17.66
N GLY A 154 8.29 -15.85 16.57
CA GLY A 154 7.91 -17.19 16.10
C GLY A 154 6.46 -17.26 15.64
N ASP A 155 5.69 -18.17 16.26
CA ASP A 155 4.26 -18.36 15.97
C ASP A 155 3.43 -17.13 16.35
N CYS A 156 2.56 -16.69 15.45
CA CYS A 156 1.69 -15.53 15.61
C CYS A 156 0.23 -15.89 15.96
N ALA A 157 0.00 -17.08 16.52
CA ALA A 157 -1.36 -17.52 16.83
C ALA A 157 -2.07 -16.62 17.86
N ASP A 158 -1.38 -16.18 18.91
CA ASP A 158 -1.95 -15.28 19.91
C ASP A 158 -2.24 -13.88 19.34
N PRO A 159 -1.29 -13.20 18.67
CA PRO A 159 -1.58 -11.95 17.99
C PRO A 159 -2.75 -12.03 17.00
N TYR A 160 -2.86 -13.10 16.22
CA TYR A 160 -3.99 -13.32 15.32
C TYR A 160 -5.35 -13.25 16.03
N HIS A 161 -5.46 -13.83 17.25
CA HIS A 161 -6.70 -13.85 18.01
C HIS A 161 -7.01 -12.54 18.73
N ILE A 162 -6.01 -11.73 19.06
CA ILE A 162 -6.22 -10.44 19.73
C ILE A 162 -6.45 -9.28 18.75
N LEU A 163 -6.04 -9.42 17.50
CA LEU A 163 -6.35 -8.43 16.47
C LEU A 163 -7.84 -8.51 16.08
N HIS A 164 -8.45 -7.36 15.83
CA HIS A 164 -9.89 -7.30 15.62
C HIS A 164 -10.31 -8.07 14.35
N HIS A 165 -9.67 -7.82 13.25
CA HIS A 165 -9.91 -8.50 11.96
C HIS A 165 -8.73 -9.42 11.55
N HIS A 166 -8.00 -9.92 12.54
CA HIS A 166 -6.95 -10.93 12.40
C HIS A 166 -5.66 -10.47 11.69
N GLY A 167 -5.49 -9.19 11.44
CA GLY A 167 -4.32 -8.63 10.80
C GLY A 167 -4.57 -7.21 10.28
N VAL A 168 -3.70 -6.73 9.41
CA VAL A 168 -3.84 -5.44 8.75
C VAL A 168 -4.93 -5.52 7.67
N GLU A 169 -5.71 -4.46 7.55
CA GLU A 169 -6.62 -4.26 6.43
C GLU A 169 -6.36 -2.93 5.73
N PHE A 170 -6.66 -2.89 4.43
CA PHE A 170 -6.50 -1.70 3.61
C PHE A 170 -7.44 -1.75 2.40
N GLU A 171 -7.78 -0.57 1.87
CA GLU A 171 -8.74 -0.44 0.78
C GLU A 171 -8.44 0.74 -0.15
N SER A 172 -8.90 0.64 -1.39
CA SER A 172 -9.24 1.76 -2.27
C SER A 172 -10.76 1.95 -2.32
N GLU A 173 -11.25 2.91 -3.07
CA GLU A 173 -12.70 3.05 -3.28
C GLU A 173 -13.32 1.80 -3.95
N LEU A 174 -12.50 0.98 -4.64
CA LEU A 174 -12.97 -0.15 -5.46
C LEU A 174 -13.03 -1.46 -4.71
N ASN A 175 -12.09 -1.70 -3.78
CA ASN A 175 -11.96 -2.98 -3.09
C ASN A 175 -11.21 -2.87 -1.77
N GLY A 176 -11.29 -3.90 -0.92
CA GLY A 176 -10.59 -3.96 0.36
C GLY A 176 -9.98 -5.35 0.61
N ILE A 177 -8.83 -5.36 1.25
CA ILE A 177 -8.04 -6.56 1.53
C ILE A 177 -7.68 -6.58 3.00
N ARG A 178 -7.74 -7.75 3.64
CA ARG A 178 -7.05 -7.99 4.91
C ARG A 178 -5.98 -9.06 4.74
N ILE A 179 -4.92 -8.99 5.55
CA ILE A 179 -3.85 -9.98 5.56
C ILE A 179 -3.75 -10.60 6.94
N TYR A 180 -3.91 -11.91 7.03
CA TYR A 180 -3.85 -12.62 8.30
C TYR A 180 -2.48 -12.55 8.96
N PHE A 181 -2.44 -12.18 10.23
CA PHE A 181 -1.21 -12.12 11.02
C PHE A 181 -0.90 -13.46 11.67
N ASP A 182 -0.63 -14.46 10.85
CA ASP A 182 -0.14 -15.77 11.24
C ASP A 182 0.78 -16.36 10.16
N LYS A 183 1.17 -17.62 10.30
CA LYS A 183 2.04 -18.29 9.31
C LYS A 183 1.45 -18.38 7.90
N ARG A 184 0.13 -18.26 7.78
CA ARG A 184 -0.56 -18.31 6.47
C ARG A 184 -0.31 -17.03 5.67
N GLN A 185 -0.34 -15.86 6.30
CA GLN A 185 -0.24 -14.54 5.65
C GLN A 185 -1.15 -14.46 4.41
N THR A 186 -2.28 -15.17 4.47
CA THR A 186 -3.21 -15.27 3.35
C THR A 186 -3.99 -13.96 3.24
N LEU A 187 -4.23 -13.53 2.00
CA LEU A 187 -5.02 -12.35 1.69
C LEU A 187 -6.48 -12.75 1.54
N ASP A 188 -7.34 -12.02 2.23
CA ASP A 188 -8.78 -12.17 2.25
C ASP A 188 -9.46 -10.91 1.73
N LEU A 189 -10.68 -11.02 1.20
CA LEU A 189 -11.27 -10.02 0.33
C LEU A 189 -12.59 -9.48 0.88
N TYR A 190 -12.73 -8.16 0.81
CA TYR A 190 -13.95 -7.42 1.11
C TYR A 190 -14.59 -6.94 -0.20
N GLY A 191 -15.72 -7.51 -0.57
CA GLY A 191 -16.47 -7.14 -1.78
C GLY A 191 -17.39 -5.96 -1.53
N LYS A 192 -17.37 -4.96 -2.40
CA LYS A 192 -18.17 -3.74 -2.31
C LYS A 192 -19.34 -3.76 -3.28
N PHE A 193 -20.40 -3.01 -2.98
CA PHE A 193 -21.50 -2.74 -3.92
C PHE A 193 -21.29 -1.42 -4.67
N GLN A 194 -20.64 -0.44 -4.02
CA GLN A 194 -20.45 0.91 -4.52
C GLN A 194 -19.01 1.35 -4.39
N LYS A 195 -18.59 2.33 -5.20
CA LYS A 195 -17.28 2.95 -5.11
C LYS A 195 -17.23 3.90 -3.92
N ARG A 196 -16.71 3.46 -2.79
CA ARG A 196 -16.48 4.27 -1.58
C ARG A 196 -15.51 3.57 -0.63
N LEU A 197 -14.98 4.31 0.34
CA LEU A 197 -14.27 3.71 1.47
C LEU A 197 -15.30 3.16 2.46
N GLU A 198 -15.05 1.98 3.01
CA GLU A 198 -15.99 1.27 3.89
C GLU A 198 -15.33 0.67 5.14
N LEU A 199 -14.04 0.31 5.08
CA LEU A 199 -13.39 -0.46 6.14
C LEU A 199 -13.31 0.31 7.47
N GLN A 200 -13.14 1.63 7.44
CA GLN A 200 -13.17 2.44 8.65
C GLN A 200 -14.46 2.30 9.44
N GLU A 201 -15.60 2.08 8.77
CA GLU A 201 -16.90 1.95 9.39
C GLU A 201 -17.31 0.51 9.66
N THR A 202 -16.92 -0.42 8.81
CA THR A 202 -17.28 -1.84 8.89
C THR A 202 -16.26 -2.66 9.68
N GLN A 203 -14.99 -2.22 9.72
CA GLN A 203 -13.89 -2.95 10.32
C GLN A 203 -13.90 -4.42 9.88
N PHE A 204 -14.09 -4.65 8.59
CA PHE A 204 -14.23 -5.91 7.88
C PHE A 204 -15.47 -6.77 8.26
N TYR A 205 -16.25 -6.39 9.27
CA TYR A 205 -17.38 -7.16 9.77
C TYR A 205 -18.68 -6.37 9.70
N THR A 206 -19.27 -6.32 8.53
CA THR A 206 -20.48 -5.54 8.23
C THR A 206 -21.67 -5.98 9.07
N THR A 207 -22.38 -5.03 9.68
CA THR A 207 -23.61 -5.29 10.42
C THR A 207 -24.81 -5.43 9.47
N LYS A 208 -25.95 -5.93 10.00
CA LYS A 208 -27.16 -6.05 9.19
C LYS A 208 -27.69 -4.69 8.72
N GLU A 209 -27.54 -3.66 9.55
CA GLU A 209 -27.92 -2.28 9.24
C GLU A 209 -27.05 -1.73 8.11
N GLN A 210 -25.73 -1.88 8.21
CA GLN A 210 -24.79 -1.47 7.15
C GLN A 210 -25.04 -2.22 5.83
N LYS A 211 -25.34 -3.53 5.88
CA LYS A 211 -25.74 -4.29 4.68
C LYS A 211 -26.99 -3.72 4.03
N ALA A 212 -27.98 -3.31 4.84
CA ALA A 212 -29.20 -2.68 4.32
C ALA A 212 -28.94 -1.30 3.69
N GLU A 213 -27.87 -0.61 4.10
CA GLU A 213 -27.36 0.65 3.52
C GLU A 213 -26.43 0.45 2.31
N GLY A 214 -26.26 -0.82 1.88
CA GLY A 214 -25.45 -1.17 0.72
C GLY A 214 -23.95 -1.19 0.98
N TYR A 215 -23.51 -1.42 2.22
CA TYR A 215 -22.12 -1.76 2.51
C TYR A 215 -21.81 -3.19 2.07
N GLY A 216 -20.56 -3.40 1.64
CA GLY A 216 -20.04 -4.71 1.28
C GLY A 216 -19.84 -5.64 2.47
N ASP A 217 -19.18 -6.76 2.22
CA ASP A 217 -18.87 -7.74 3.27
C ASP A 217 -17.71 -8.64 2.83
N ASP A 218 -17.29 -9.55 3.71
CA ASP A 218 -16.40 -10.67 3.40
C ASP A 218 -16.99 -11.51 2.24
N VAL A 219 -16.18 -11.77 1.21
CA VAL A 219 -16.64 -12.47 -0.02
C VAL A 219 -15.84 -13.72 -0.35
N LEU A 220 -14.87 -14.11 0.50
CA LEU A 220 -13.97 -15.22 0.18
C LEU A 220 -13.51 -16.02 1.40
N TRP A 221 -13.72 -17.32 1.39
CA TRP A 221 -13.10 -18.25 2.34
C TRP A 221 -11.74 -18.72 1.84
N VAL A 222 -10.67 -18.20 2.42
CA VAL A 222 -9.30 -18.46 1.92
C VAL A 222 -8.61 -19.69 2.51
N GLY A 223 -8.96 -20.12 3.72
CA GLY A 223 -8.37 -21.30 4.37
C GLY A 223 -6.84 -21.25 4.45
N ASN A 224 -6.19 -22.33 4.01
CA ASN A 224 -4.72 -22.44 3.97
C ASN A 224 -4.13 -22.20 2.57
N THR A 225 -4.93 -21.70 1.62
CA THR A 225 -4.51 -21.43 0.24
C THR A 225 -3.71 -20.12 0.14
N PHE A 226 -3.40 -19.69 -1.07
CA PHE A 226 -2.83 -18.35 -1.29
C PHE A 226 -3.83 -17.21 -1.03
N GLY A 227 -5.16 -17.51 -1.00
CA GLY A 227 -6.17 -16.46 -1.12
C GLY A 227 -5.93 -15.68 -2.41
N LEU A 228 -5.66 -14.39 -2.30
CA LEU A 228 -5.26 -13.56 -3.43
C LEU A 228 -3.76 -13.25 -3.35
N GLY A 229 -2.90 -14.12 -3.89
CA GLY A 229 -1.49 -13.80 -4.13
C GLY A 229 -0.58 -13.85 -2.90
N ALA A 230 -0.89 -14.58 -1.83
CA ALA A 230 0.03 -14.72 -0.72
C ALA A 230 1.37 -15.30 -1.16
N PHE A 231 2.47 -14.72 -0.66
CA PHE A 231 3.81 -15.21 -0.92
C PHE A 231 4.13 -16.44 -0.05
N ARG A 232 4.74 -17.46 -0.64
CA ARG A 232 5.07 -18.75 -0.01
C ARG A 232 6.46 -19.22 -0.39
N GLY A 233 7.02 -20.14 0.40
CA GLY A 233 8.14 -20.97 -0.02
C GLY A 233 7.70 -22.06 -1.01
N TRP A 234 8.68 -22.78 -1.55
CA TRP A 234 8.47 -23.95 -2.41
C TRP A 234 9.43 -25.06 -2.00
N ASP A 235 8.93 -26.28 -1.77
CA ASP A 235 9.75 -27.42 -1.33
C ASP A 235 10.20 -28.34 -2.49
N GLY A 236 9.88 -27.97 -3.70
CA GLY A 236 10.11 -28.77 -4.91
C GLY A 236 8.87 -29.51 -5.41
N GLN A 237 7.79 -29.56 -4.62
CA GLN A 237 6.55 -30.24 -4.96
C GLN A 237 5.29 -29.41 -4.66
N GLN A 238 5.33 -28.60 -3.56
CA GLN A 238 4.16 -27.85 -3.13
C GLN A 238 4.56 -26.54 -2.43
N PRO A 239 3.64 -25.57 -2.36
CA PRO A 239 3.81 -24.37 -1.56
C PRO A 239 3.99 -24.68 -0.07
N THR A 240 4.93 -23.98 0.56
CA THR A 240 5.16 -24.05 2.01
C THR A 240 4.94 -22.71 2.68
N MET A 241 4.51 -22.70 3.94
CA MET A 241 4.39 -21.47 4.70
C MET A 241 5.77 -20.83 4.92
N ILE A 242 5.81 -19.51 5.08
CA ILE A 242 7.01 -18.82 5.55
C ILE A 242 7.11 -19.03 7.07
N ASP A 243 7.44 -20.25 7.45
CA ASP A 243 7.48 -20.76 8.82
C ASP A 243 8.50 -21.93 8.91
N PRO A 244 9.27 -22.10 10.02
CA PRO A 244 9.31 -21.20 11.17
C PRO A 244 10.10 -19.90 10.90
N VAL A 245 9.73 -18.86 11.61
CA VAL A 245 10.42 -17.57 11.65
C VAL A 245 10.91 -17.23 13.05
N ARG A 246 11.94 -16.37 13.16
CA ARG A 246 12.35 -15.82 14.46
C ARG A 246 11.36 -14.77 14.96
N SER A 247 10.84 -13.95 14.07
CA SER A 247 9.79 -12.97 14.35
C SER A 247 9.05 -12.60 13.07
N ARG A 248 7.79 -12.21 13.22
CA ARG A 248 6.94 -11.64 12.18
C ARG A 248 6.41 -10.30 12.65
N THR A 249 6.39 -9.34 11.73
CA THR A 249 5.83 -8.00 11.95
C THR A 249 4.81 -7.71 10.87
N GLN A 250 3.68 -7.11 11.23
CA GLN A 250 2.85 -6.34 10.29
C GLN A 250 2.93 -4.87 10.67
N ARG A 251 3.02 -3.99 9.69
CA ARG A 251 3.04 -2.56 9.89
C ARG A 251 2.40 -1.80 8.73
N ILE A 252 1.91 -0.61 9.02
CA ILE A 252 1.42 0.34 8.03
C ILE A 252 2.48 1.43 7.87
N ILE A 253 2.95 1.61 6.63
CA ILE A 253 3.88 2.68 6.26
C ILE A 253 3.11 3.92 5.85
N SER A 254 2.02 3.73 5.10
CA SER A 254 1.22 4.84 4.58
C SER A 254 -0.27 4.55 4.68
N TYR A 255 -1.02 5.57 5.13
CA TYR A 255 -2.47 5.51 5.36
C TYR A 255 -3.30 6.22 4.27
N GLY A 256 -2.67 6.82 3.31
CA GLY A 256 -3.32 7.64 2.30
C GLY A 256 -2.82 9.10 2.30
N PRO A 257 -3.43 10.01 1.52
CA PRO A 257 -4.77 9.91 0.90
C PRO A 257 -4.87 9.21 -0.46
N LEU A 258 -3.74 8.97 -1.17
CA LEU A 258 -3.73 8.49 -2.55
C LEU A 258 -3.27 7.03 -2.69
N ARG A 259 -2.48 6.54 -1.74
CA ARG A 259 -2.08 5.14 -1.66
C ARG A 259 -1.94 4.69 -0.21
N THR A 260 -2.20 3.42 0.03
CA THR A 260 -1.78 2.75 1.27
C THR A 260 -0.57 1.88 1.01
N ILE A 261 0.32 1.79 1.99
CA ILE A 261 1.47 0.89 1.96
C ILE A 261 1.49 0.11 3.26
N VAL A 262 1.39 -1.21 3.16
CA VAL A 262 1.46 -2.12 4.30
C VAL A 262 2.57 -3.14 4.10
N GLU A 263 3.20 -3.58 5.19
CA GLU A 263 4.31 -4.53 5.11
C GLU A 263 4.15 -5.70 6.08
N ILE A 264 4.60 -6.85 5.62
CA ILE A 264 4.89 -8.01 6.46
C ILE A 264 6.41 -8.23 6.46
N ILE A 265 7.01 -8.32 7.65
CA ILE A 265 8.44 -8.54 7.79
C ILE A 265 8.66 -9.87 8.51
N ASP A 266 9.20 -10.86 7.81
CA ASP A 266 9.59 -12.16 8.34
C ASP A 266 11.09 -12.24 8.54
N ARG A 267 11.54 -12.49 9.77
CA ARG A 267 12.95 -12.60 10.09
C ARG A 267 13.35 -14.02 10.43
N GLY A 268 14.39 -14.51 9.77
CA GLY A 268 15.04 -15.79 10.09
C GLY A 268 14.42 -17.02 9.44
N TRP A 269 13.57 -16.87 8.43
CA TRP A 269 13.09 -18.01 7.64
C TRP A 269 14.23 -18.55 6.77
N GLN A 270 14.58 -19.84 6.92
CA GLN A 270 15.65 -20.49 6.17
C GLN A 270 16.94 -19.65 6.03
N LYS A 271 17.31 -18.90 7.06
CA LYS A 271 18.48 -18.00 7.12
C LYS A 271 18.39 -16.74 6.26
N ILE A 272 17.22 -16.37 5.79
CA ILE A 272 16.93 -15.07 5.16
C ILE A 272 15.92 -14.28 5.98
N ASN A 273 15.91 -12.96 5.77
CA ASN A 273 14.82 -12.09 6.17
C ASN A 273 14.16 -11.59 4.90
N LEU A 274 12.85 -11.45 4.94
CA LEU A 274 12.10 -10.90 3.83
C LEU A 274 11.09 -9.87 4.32
N THR A 275 10.81 -8.90 3.47
CA THR A 275 9.74 -7.91 3.62
C THR A 275 8.83 -8.04 2.42
N ILE A 276 7.54 -8.26 2.66
CA ILE A 276 6.51 -8.26 1.63
C ILE A 276 5.75 -6.95 1.79
N ARG A 277 5.79 -6.11 0.77
CA ARG A 277 5.12 -4.81 0.73
C ARG A 277 3.94 -4.88 -0.22
N TYR A 278 2.81 -4.38 0.23
CA TYR A 278 1.58 -4.25 -0.55
C TYR A 278 1.26 -2.78 -0.71
N THR A 279 1.12 -2.32 -1.96
CA THR A 279 0.76 -0.93 -2.28
C THR A 279 -0.55 -0.89 -3.04
N GLN A 280 -1.56 -0.26 -2.45
CA GLN A 280 -2.87 -0.06 -3.06
C GLN A 280 -3.06 1.42 -3.39
N TYR A 281 -3.34 1.73 -4.66
CA TYR A 281 -3.59 3.10 -5.13
C TYR A 281 -5.07 3.42 -5.21
N ALA A 282 -5.40 4.69 -5.00
CA ALA A 282 -6.75 5.22 -5.23
C ALA A 282 -7.16 5.06 -6.70
N GLY A 283 -8.41 4.72 -6.92
CA GLY A 283 -8.95 4.46 -8.27
C GLY A 283 -8.49 3.15 -8.90
N HIS A 284 -7.61 2.39 -8.24
CA HIS A 284 -7.09 1.12 -8.71
C HIS A 284 -7.73 -0.08 -8.01
N ARG A 285 -7.89 -1.15 -8.78
CA ARG A 285 -8.38 -2.46 -8.35
C ARG A 285 -7.22 -3.42 -8.06
N ASP A 286 -6.08 -3.19 -8.69
CA ASP A 286 -4.87 -3.97 -8.49
C ASP A 286 -4.06 -3.47 -7.29
N THR A 287 -3.30 -4.38 -6.70
CA THR A 287 -2.34 -4.12 -5.65
C THR A 287 -0.96 -4.57 -6.10
N ASP A 288 0.03 -3.71 -5.93
CA ASP A 288 1.43 -4.06 -6.15
C ASP A 288 1.95 -4.88 -4.97
N VAL A 289 2.67 -5.95 -5.25
CA VAL A 289 3.34 -6.79 -4.25
C VAL A 289 4.82 -6.82 -4.56
N ASP A 290 5.62 -6.24 -3.67
CA ASP A 290 7.07 -6.23 -3.72
C ASP A 290 7.65 -7.11 -2.61
N VAL A 291 8.56 -8.01 -2.95
CA VAL A 291 9.23 -8.88 -1.98
C VAL A 291 10.72 -8.57 -1.96
N TYR A 292 11.18 -8.04 -0.84
CA TYR A 292 12.58 -7.67 -0.61
C TYR A 292 13.25 -8.71 0.29
N PHE A 293 14.48 -9.08 -0.04
CA PHE A 293 15.29 -9.99 0.75
C PHE A 293 16.54 -9.27 1.27
N ASN A 294 17.02 -9.66 2.44
CA ASN A 294 18.24 -9.07 3.02
C ASN A 294 19.55 -9.49 2.31
N LYS A 295 19.46 -10.35 1.30
CA LYS A 295 20.57 -10.82 0.47
C LYS A 295 20.03 -11.45 -0.81
N PRO A 296 20.86 -11.66 -1.85
CA PRO A 296 20.48 -12.42 -3.05
C PRO A 296 19.98 -13.84 -2.71
N VAL A 297 18.96 -14.32 -3.45
CA VAL A 297 18.21 -15.54 -3.15
C VAL A 297 18.19 -16.55 -4.31
N ALA A 298 19.24 -16.60 -5.12
CA ALA A 298 19.34 -17.46 -6.30
C ALA A 298 19.08 -18.95 -6.01
N ASP A 299 19.43 -19.44 -4.81
CA ASP A 299 19.27 -20.83 -4.39
C ASP A 299 17.91 -21.13 -3.74
N TYR A 300 17.03 -20.15 -3.69
CA TYR A 300 15.71 -20.29 -3.06
C TYR A 300 14.62 -20.39 -4.14
N HIS A 301 13.63 -21.21 -3.85
CA HIS A 301 12.43 -21.29 -4.65
C HIS A 301 11.23 -20.82 -3.83
N PHE A 302 10.41 -20.03 -4.46
CA PHE A 302 9.19 -19.46 -3.87
C PHE A 302 7.99 -19.82 -4.71
N SER A 303 6.83 -19.55 -4.17
CA SER A 303 5.57 -19.71 -4.88
C SER A 303 4.58 -18.60 -4.51
N THR A 304 3.69 -18.34 -5.42
CA THR A 304 2.51 -17.52 -5.21
C THR A 304 1.41 -17.99 -6.16
N GLY A 305 0.22 -17.43 -6.05
CA GLY A 305 -0.89 -17.82 -6.91
C GLY A 305 -2.22 -17.31 -6.33
N ILE A 306 -3.31 -17.90 -6.78
CA ILE A 306 -4.66 -17.56 -6.32
C ILE A 306 -5.39 -18.84 -5.89
N ILE A 307 -6.34 -18.68 -4.96
CA ILE A 307 -7.22 -19.79 -4.58
C ILE A 307 -8.03 -20.28 -5.78
N ASN A 308 -8.21 -21.58 -5.89
CA ASN A 308 -9.19 -22.16 -6.81
C ASN A 308 -10.56 -22.09 -6.12
N VAL A 309 -11.31 -21.04 -6.42
CA VAL A 309 -12.68 -20.90 -5.94
C VAL A 309 -13.50 -22.05 -6.49
N LYS A 310 -14.27 -22.72 -5.65
CA LYS A 310 -14.93 -23.99 -5.98
C LYS A 310 -15.69 -23.92 -7.31
N GLY A 311 -15.31 -24.82 -8.22
CA GLY A 311 -15.95 -24.89 -9.54
C GLY A 311 -15.65 -23.71 -10.45
N SER A 312 -14.57 -22.96 -10.18
CA SER A 312 -14.23 -21.77 -10.95
C SER A 312 -13.83 -22.09 -12.41
N SER A 313 -14.20 -21.16 -13.31
CA SER A 313 -13.57 -21.03 -14.62
C SER A 313 -12.15 -20.49 -14.44
N GLU A 314 -11.21 -20.96 -15.26
CA GLU A 314 -9.81 -20.50 -15.24
C GLU A 314 -9.44 -19.86 -16.58
N TYR A 315 -8.58 -18.84 -16.50
CA TYR A 315 -7.85 -18.29 -17.62
C TYR A 315 -6.36 -18.19 -17.29
N SER A 316 -5.51 -18.63 -18.20
CA SER A 316 -4.07 -18.35 -18.19
C SER A 316 -3.59 -18.01 -19.59
N ASP A 317 -2.67 -17.04 -19.69
CA ASP A 317 -1.95 -16.77 -20.93
C ASP A 317 -0.60 -17.51 -21.02
N HIS A 318 -0.27 -18.30 -19.98
CA HIS A 318 1.02 -19.01 -19.81
C HIS A 318 2.26 -18.11 -19.92
N GLN A 319 2.08 -16.81 -19.66
CA GLN A 319 3.11 -15.77 -19.67
C GLN A 319 3.02 -14.88 -18.43
N GLY A 320 2.50 -15.44 -17.33
CA GLY A 320 2.44 -14.81 -16.03
C GLY A 320 1.08 -14.26 -15.63
N LEU A 321 0.12 -14.12 -16.52
CA LEU A 321 -1.25 -13.77 -16.16
C LEU A 321 -2.07 -15.04 -15.94
N ARG A 322 -2.67 -15.16 -14.75
CA ARG A 322 -3.60 -16.21 -14.41
C ARG A 322 -4.78 -15.64 -13.63
N GLY A 323 -5.97 -16.07 -13.91
CA GLY A 323 -7.18 -15.62 -13.24
C GLY A 323 -8.21 -16.73 -13.11
N CYS A 324 -9.18 -16.53 -12.22
CA CYS A 324 -10.34 -17.40 -12.09
C CYS A 324 -11.61 -16.58 -11.83
N TRP A 325 -12.75 -17.22 -12.05
CA TRP A 325 -14.07 -16.70 -11.73
C TRP A 325 -14.90 -17.83 -11.13
N GLY A 326 -15.35 -17.69 -9.90
CA GLY A 326 -16.05 -18.77 -9.21
C GLY A 326 -16.90 -18.31 -8.05
N THR A 327 -17.76 -19.22 -7.57
CA THR A 327 -18.72 -18.97 -6.51
C THR A 327 -18.52 -19.97 -5.37
N ASP A 328 -18.35 -19.46 -4.15
CA ASP A 328 -18.29 -20.30 -2.95
C ASP A 328 -18.82 -19.54 -1.73
N TRP A 329 -18.92 -20.23 -0.61
CA TRP A 329 -19.29 -19.64 0.67
C TRP A 329 -18.10 -18.85 1.25
N PRO A 330 -18.28 -17.58 1.68
CA PRO A 330 -17.22 -16.81 2.32
C PRO A 330 -17.04 -17.17 3.79
N SER A 331 -17.98 -17.91 4.38
CA SER A 331 -18.00 -18.27 5.80
C SER A 331 -18.68 -19.62 6.02
N SER A 332 -18.35 -20.29 7.13
CA SER A 332 -19.11 -21.46 7.62
C SER A 332 -20.47 -21.08 8.23
N ASP A 333 -20.75 -19.81 8.44
CA ASP A 333 -22.00 -19.28 8.94
C ASP A 333 -23.01 -19.10 7.81
N HIS A 334 -23.61 -20.20 7.36
CA HIS A 334 -24.59 -20.19 6.28
C HIS A 334 -25.93 -19.55 6.64
N GLU A 335 -26.16 -19.15 7.90
CA GLU A 335 -27.33 -18.41 8.33
C GLU A 335 -27.22 -16.91 8.02
N ASN A 336 -26.01 -16.34 8.13
CA ASN A 336 -25.76 -14.91 7.95
C ASN A 336 -25.06 -14.56 6.63
N PHE A 337 -24.53 -15.56 5.92
CA PHE A 337 -23.85 -15.41 4.63
C PHE A 337 -24.58 -16.20 3.53
N LYS A 338 -24.31 -15.84 2.31
CA LYS A 338 -24.72 -16.53 1.09
C LYS A 338 -23.46 -16.82 0.24
N PRO A 339 -23.54 -17.73 -0.74
CA PRO A 339 -22.46 -17.89 -1.69
C PRO A 339 -22.18 -16.58 -2.41
N GLU A 340 -20.88 -16.25 -2.55
CA GLU A 340 -20.39 -15.04 -3.20
C GLU A 340 -19.56 -15.42 -4.43
N THR A 341 -19.69 -14.64 -5.49
CA THR A 341 -18.93 -14.84 -6.74
C THR A 341 -17.82 -13.81 -6.83
N VAL A 342 -16.60 -14.28 -7.07
CA VAL A 342 -15.42 -13.42 -7.20
C VAL A 342 -14.63 -13.76 -8.45
N GLY A 343 -14.07 -12.72 -9.07
CA GLY A 343 -13.04 -12.81 -10.08
C GLY A 343 -11.69 -12.49 -9.46
N LEU A 344 -10.73 -13.41 -9.54
CA LEU A 344 -9.37 -13.23 -9.03
C LEU A 344 -8.38 -13.18 -10.19
N GLY A 345 -7.27 -12.46 -10.00
CA GLY A 345 -6.19 -12.40 -10.97
C GLY A 345 -4.83 -12.13 -10.33
N ILE A 346 -3.80 -12.69 -10.96
CA ILE A 346 -2.40 -12.43 -10.62
C ILE A 346 -1.60 -12.26 -11.91
N CYS A 347 -0.69 -11.30 -11.93
CA CYS A 347 0.23 -11.09 -13.03
C CYS A 347 1.68 -11.01 -12.53
N ILE A 348 2.51 -11.95 -12.97
CA ILE A 348 3.90 -12.08 -12.56
C ILE A 348 4.79 -11.78 -13.76
N PRO A 349 5.79 -10.89 -13.63
CA PRO A 349 6.79 -10.68 -14.68
C PRO A 349 7.48 -11.98 -15.06
N SER A 350 7.57 -12.26 -16.37
CA SER A 350 8.06 -13.55 -16.90
C SER A 350 9.47 -13.92 -16.41
N GLN A 351 10.30 -12.93 -16.12
CA GLN A 351 11.66 -13.12 -15.60
C GLN A 351 11.71 -13.84 -14.26
N TYR A 352 10.64 -13.77 -13.45
CA TYR A 352 10.57 -14.44 -12.15
C TYR A 352 9.95 -15.83 -12.21
N ILE A 353 9.27 -16.19 -13.30
CA ILE A 353 8.55 -17.45 -13.41
C ILE A 353 9.53 -18.60 -13.66
N LYS A 354 9.46 -19.62 -12.83
CA LYS A 354 10.16 -20.91 -13.02
C LYS A 354 9.24 -21.95 -13.63
N SER A 355 8.00 -22.03 -13.14
CA SER A 355 6.94 -22.86 -13.73
C SER A 355 5.55 -22.30 -13.35
N GLU A 356 4.58 -22.62 -14.19
CA GLU A 356 3.16 -22.52 -13.89
C GLU A 356 2.65 -23.94 -13.64
N GLU A 357 2.22 -24.21 -12.41
CA GLU A 357 1.78 -25.54 -12.03
C GLU A 357 0.35 -25.81 -12.53
N PRO A 358 0.03 -27.07 -12.87
CA PRO A 358 -1.35 -27.45 -13.15
C PRO A 358 -2.29 -27.04 -12.01
N ALA A 359 -3.50 -26.64 -12.35
CA ALA A 359 -4.53 -26.35 -11.37
C ALA A 359 -4.77 -27.58 -10.47
N ASN A 360 -4.87 -27.35 -9.17
CA ASN A 360 -5.33 -28.37 -8.23
C ASN A 360 -6.64 -27.91 -7.56
N LYS A 361 -7.20 -28.75 -6.70
CA LYS A 361 -8.49 -28.49 -6.05
C LYS A 361 -8.49 -27.25 -5.14
N ASP A 362 -7.31 -26.80 -4.69
CA ASP A 362 -7.17 -25.75 -3.67
C ASP A 362 -6.68 -24.44 -4.29
N GLN A 363 -5.85 -24.51 -5.35
CA GLN A 363 -5.19 -23.30 -5.84
C GLN A 363 -4.59 -23.41 -7.23
N TYR A 364 -4.32 -22.24 -7.82
CA TYR A 364 -3.57 -22.03 -9.06
C TYR A 364 -2.20 -21.46 -8.68
N THR A 365 -1.15 -22.21 -8.95
CA THR A 365 0.20 -21.93 -8.42
C THR A 365 1.18 -21.54 -9.52
N PHE A 366 2.01 -20.53 -9.22
CA PHE A 366 3.27 -20.25 -9.91
C PHE A 366 4.44 -20.56 -8.97
N VAL A 367 5.45 -21.25 -9.49
CA VAL A 367 6.78 -21.31 -8.86
C VAL A 367 7.59 -20.15 -9.37
N ILE A 368 8.13 -19.35 -8.47
CA ILE A 368 8.85 -18.11 -8.79
C ILE A 368 10.22 -18.06 -8.13
N GLY A 369 11.08 -17.22 -8.64
CA GLY A 369 12.40 -16.96 -8.05
C GLY A 369 13.16 -15.85 -8.77
N THR A 370 14.15 -15.33 -8.09
CA THR A 370 15.08 -14.31 -8.58
C THR A 370 16.50 -14.63 -8.17
N SER A 371 17.47 -14.15 -8.93
CA SER A 371 18.88 -14.15 -8.51
C SER A 371 19.24 -12.98 -7.59
N ASP A 372 18.39 -11.96 -7.57
CA ASP A 372 18.61 -10.72 -6.85
C ASP A 372 18.01 -10.76 -5.43
N ASN A 373 17.92 -9.63 -4.79
CA ASN A 373 17.32 -9.43 -3.48
C ASN A 373 15.90 -8.83 -3.55
N HIS A 374 15.28 -8.86 -4.74
CA HIS A 374 13.93 -8.33 -4.97
C HIS A 374 13.21 -9.10 -6.08
N LEU A 375 11.91 -9.25 -5.92
CA LEU A 375 10.96 -9.62 -6.98
C LEU A 375 9.62 -8.93 -6.72
N ASN A 376 8.81 -8.82 -7.77
CA ASN A 376 7.48 -8.22 -7.65
C ASN A 376 6.45 -8.93 -8.52
N TYR A 377 5.18 -8.71 -8.20
CA TYR A 377 4.02 -9.11 -8.99
C TYR A 377 2.81 -8.24 -8.64
N LYS A 378 1.75 -8.37 -9.41
CA LYS A 378 0.49 -7.67 -9.15
C LYS A 378 -0.64 -8.66 -8.91
N ILE A 379 -1.53 -8.31 -7.99
CA ILE A 379 -2.77 -9.03 -7.68
C ILE A 379 -3.96 -8.13 -7.94
N ILE A 380 -5.10 -8.73 -8.29
CA ILE A 380 -6.29 -7.99 -8.66
C ILE A 380 -7.54 -8.84 -8.45
N TYR A 381 -8.66 -8.21 -8.05
CA TYR A 381 -9.91 -8.93 -7.94
C TYR A 381 -11.13 -8.04 -8.17
N CYS A 382 -12.29 -8.68 -8.34
CA CYS A 382 -13.61 -8.08 -8.29
C CYS A 382 -14.59 -9.03 -7.59
N SER A 383 -15.71 -8.48 -7.15
CA SER A 383 -16.88 -9.22 -6.68
C SER A 383 -18.06 -9.00 -7.63
N ASP A 384 -18.84 -10.03 -7.90
CA ASP A 384 -20.07 -9.93 -8.70
C ASP A 384 -21.11 -8.98 -8.08
N ASN A 385 -20.97 -8.65 -6.81
CA ASN A 385 -21.81 -7.68 -6.12
C ASN A 385 -21.60 -6.22 -6.58
N GLU A 386 -20.49 -5.90 -7.22
CA GLU A 386 -20.11 -4.55 -7.59
C GLU A 386 -21.03 -3.98 -8.69
N SER A 387 -21.78 -2.90 -8.42
CA SER A 387 -22.56 -2.19 -9.43
C SER A 387 -21.71 -1.58 -10.56
N PHE A 388 -20.40 -1.52 -10.38
CA PHE A 388 -19.40 -0.93 -11.27
C PHE A 388 -18.39 -1.95 -11.78
N GLY A 389 -18.57 -3.23 -11.46
CA GLY A 389 -17.62 -4.31 -11.70
C GLY A 389 -17.96 -5.18 -12.92
N TYR A 390 -17.63 -6.45 -12.81
CA TYR A 390 -17.79 -7.46 -13.84
C TYR A 390 -18.73 -8.55 -13.30
N HIS A 391 -19.59 -9.10 -14.18
CA HIS A 391 -20.66 -10.01 -13.79
C HIS A 391 -20.61 -11.37 -14.53
N SER A 392 -19.51 -11.63 -15.20
CA SER A 392 -19.26 -12.93 -15.86
C SER A 392 -17.76 -13.22 -15.96
N ASP A 393 -17.41 -14.48 -16.06
CA ASP A 393 -16.05 -14.94 -16.31
C ASP A 393 -15.46 -14.34 -17.59
N LYS A 394 -16.29 -14.25 -18.64
CA LYS A 394 -15.87 -13.66 -19.91
C LYS A 394 -15.47 -12.18 -19.75
N GLU A 395 -16.30 -11.37 -19.10
CA GLU A 395 -16.00 -9.95 -18.85
C GLU A 395 -14.74 -9.80 -18.00
N TRP A 396 -14.61 -10.60 -16.95
CA TRP A 396 -13.44 -10.59 -16.08
C TRP A 396 -12.16 -10.96 -16.83
N PHE A 397 -12.17 -12.04 -17.59
CA PHE A 397 -10.98 -12.46 -18.34
C PHE A 397 -10.61 -11.50 -19.47
N ASP A 398 -11.58 -10.90 -20.14
CA ASP A 398 -11.32 -9.88 -21.14
C ASP A 398 -10.73 -8.61 -20.49
N PHE A 399 -11.20 -8.24 -19.30
CA PHE A 399 -10.59 -7.17 -18.52
C PHE A 399 -9.16 -7.50 -18.12
N LEU A 400 -8.87 -8.69 -17.58
CA LEU A 400 -7.53 -9.12 -17.18
C LEU A 400 -6.52 -9.05 -18.34
N LYS A 401 -6.93 -9.50 -19.54
CA LYS A 401 -6.10 -9.41 -20.75
C LYS A 401 -5.76 -7.96 -21.08
N ASN A 402 -6.77 -7.08 -21.05
CA ASN A 402 -6.58 -5.68 -21.33
C ASN A 402 -5.69 -5.01 -20.26
N TRP A 403 -5.98 -5.24 -18.98
CA TRP A 403 -5.19 -4.75 -17.84
C TRP A 403 -3.70 -5.12 -17.96
N LYS A 404 -3.39 -6.37 -18.28
CA LYS A 404 -2.00 -6.79 -18.51
C LYS A 404 -1.35 -5.97 -19.62
N GLN A 405 -2.04 -5.77 -20.74
CA GLN A 405 -1.49 -5.07 -21.91
C GLN A 405 -1.33 -3.57 -21.66
N THR A 406 -2.25 -2.95 -20.93
CA THR A 406 -2.26 -1.49 -20.76
C THR A 406 -1.54 -1.02 -19.49
N ASP A 407 -1.79 -1.67 -18.36
CA ASP A 407 -1.35 -1.18 -17.06
C ASP A 407 -0.07 -1.88 -16.57
N VAL A 408 0.10 -3.17 -16.87
CA VAL A 408 1.28 -3.92 -16.43
C VAL A 408 2.44 -3.78 -17.42
N LEU A 409 2.20 -4.01 -18.72
CA LEU A 409 3.26 -4.01 -19.73
C LEU A 409 3.59 -2.61 -20.30
N LEU A 410 2.65 -1.67 -20.20
CA LEU A 410 2.80 -0.31 -20.71
C LEU A 410 2.49 0.73 -19.63
N PRO A 411 3.20 0.73 -18.49
CA PRO A 411 3.00 1.74 -17.47
C PRO A 411 3.26 3.15 -18.02
N VAL A 412 2.74 4.16 -17.34
CA VAL A 412 3.08 5.56 -17.67
C VAL A 412 4.58 5.79 -17.51
N LYS A 413 5.12 6.69 -18.34
CA LYS A 413 6.54 7.03 -18.31
C LYS A 413 6.73 8.40 -17.69
N VAL A 414 7.66 8.51 -16.76
CA VAL A 414 8.04 9.78 -16.13
C VAL A 414 9.38 10.23 -16.70
N ASN A 415 9.39 11.41 -17.29
CA ASN A 415 10.60 12.02 -17.87
C ASN A 415 10.91 13.28 -17.06
N TYR A 416 12.12 13.39 -16.55
CA TYR A 416 12.64 14.50 -15.73
C TYR A 416 13.34 15.55 -16.59
#